data_8c0de38f9ea5519f492638450f165c22
#
_entry.id   8c0de38f9ea5519f492638450f165c22
#
_cell.length_a   1.000
_cell.length_b   1.000
_cell.length_c   1.000
_cell.angle_alpha   90.00
_cell.angle_beta   90.00
_cell.angle_gamma   90.00
#
_symmetry.space_group_name_H-M   'P 1'
#
loop_
_entity.id
_entity.type
_entity.pdbx_description
1 polymer ?
#
loop_
_entity_poly.entity_id
_entity_poly.type
_entity_poly.pdbx_seq_one_letter_code
_entity_poly.pdbx_strand_id
1 'polypeptide(L)'
;MYMIFSFSAQTADESGQLSMLVSEKVVLLLGKLTSGNLDTAQVGVYADEIHFLVRKMAHFSEYLLLGLTLSLPLYVYRLRGFWLVLAAGLFCAGFAGLDEYHQMFVAGRSPALRDVVIDTAGSITGIYMTRIIGFIGRKTIF
;
A
#
# COMPACT_ATOMS: atom_id res chain seq x y z
N MET A 1 7.80 1.75 8.97
CA MET A 1 9.07 1.40 8.32
C MET A 1 9.48 -0.05 8.55
N TYR A 2 9.65 -0.50 9.81
CA TYR A 2 10.02 -1.89 10.08
C TYR A 2 9.05 -2.90 9.46
N MET A 3 7.73 -2.68 9.56
CA MET A 3 6.72 -3.55 8.96
C MET A 3 6.85 -3.62 7.43
N ILE A 4 6.96 -2.48 6.75
CA ILE A 4 7.12 -2.44 5.28
C ILE A 4 8.37 -3.23 4.88
N PHE A 5 9.49 -2.97 5.54
CA PHE A 5 10.75 -3.67 5.28
C PHE A 5 10.64 -5.19 5.55
N SER A 6 9.92 -5.59 6.60
CA SER A 6 9.68 -7.01 6.92
C SER A 6 8.84 -7.72 5.86
N PHE A 7 7.79 -7.06 5.34
CA PHE A 7 6.98 -7.61 4.26
C PHE A 7 7.73 -7.61 2.93
N SER A 8 8.53 -6.58 2.68
CA SER A 8 9.38 -6.48 1.50
C SER A 8 10.49 -7.55 1.45
N ALA A 9 10.97 -7.99 2.62
CA ALA A 9 11.96 -9.04 2.74
C ALA A 9 11.43 -10.47 2.49
N GLN A 10 10.10 -10.64 2.39
CA GLN A 10 9.51 -11.95 2.07
C GLN A 10 9.86 -12.37 0.64
N THR A 11 10.09 -13.66 0.45
CA THR A 11 10.30 -14.24 -0.88
C THR A 11 9.06 -14.04 -1.78
N ALA A 12 9.25 -14.15 -3.09
CA ALA A 12 8.13 -14.05 -4.04
C ALA A 12 7.03 -15.09 -3.73
N ASP A 13 7.43 -16.30 -3.33
CA ASP A 13 6.52 -17.40 -3.00
C ASP A 13 5.71 -17.10 -1.73
N GLU A 14 6.36 -16.65 -0.66
CA GLU A 14 5.67 -16.31 0.59
C GLU A 14 4.68 -15.15 0.39
N SER A 15 5.10 -14.09 -0.29
CA SER A 15 4.24 -12.95 -0.61
C SER A 15 3.11 -13.35 -1.58
N GLY A 16 3.38 -14.27 -2.52
CA GLY A 16 2.40 -14.86 -3.44
C GLY A 16 1.33 -15.64 -2.69
N GLN A 17 1.72 -16.52 -1.77
CA GLN A 17 0.79 -17.32 -0.96
C GLN A 17 -0.13 -16.43 -0.11
N LEU A 18 0.42 -15.41 0.55
CA LEU A 18 -0.39 -14.48 1.34
C LEU A 18 -1.40 -13.72 0.48
N SER A 19 -0.99 -13.21 -0.68
CA SER A 19 -1.91 -12.51 -1.57
C SER A 19 -2.97 -13.45 -2.15
N MET A 20 -2.64 -14.72 -2.42
CA MET A 20 -3.58 -15.72 -2.88
C MET A 20 -4.64 -16.05 -1.82
N LEU A 21 -4.23 -16.25 -0.56
CA LEU A 21 -5.16 -16.49 0.56
C LEU A 21 -6.13 -15.30 0.75
N VAL A 22 -5.64 -14.07 0.60
CA VAL A 22 -6.50 -12.88 0.67
C VAL A 22 -7.45 -12.83 -0.52
N SER A 23 -6.97 -13.14 -1.73
CA SER A 23 -7.77 -13.17 -2.95
C SER A 23 -8.91 -14.18 -2.86
N GLU A 24 -8.64 -15.39 -2.38
CA GLU A 24 -9.66 -16.43 -2.15
C GLU A 24 -10.75 -15.93 -1.19
N LYS A 25 -10.35 -15.30 -0.08
CA LYS A 25 -11.33 -14.75 0.88
C LYS A 25 -12.16 -13.62 0.27
N VAL A 26 -11.57 -12.77 -0.56
CA VAL A 26 -12.28 -11.69 -1.26
C VAL A 26 -13.29 -12.27 -2.24
N VAL A 27 -12.90 -13.26 -3.05
CA VAL A 27 -13.80 -13.94 -3.99
C VAL A 27 -14.94 -14.63 -3.27
N LEU A 28 -14.68 -15.34 -2.18
CA LEU A 28 -15.70 -15.99 -1.37
C LEU A 28 -16.69 -14.98 -0.76
N LEU A 29 -16.19 -13.85 -0.29
CA LEU A 29 -17.04 -12.79 0.27
C LEU A 29 -17.93 -12.17 -0.81
N LEU A 30 -17.37 -11.87 -1.98
CA LEU A 30 -18.11 -11.35 -3.12
C LEU A 30 -19.15 -12.36 -3.62
N GLY A 31 -18.79 -13.65 -3.70
CA GLY A 31 -19.72 -14.71 -4.07
C GLY A 31 -20.92 -14.79 -3.12
N LYS A 32 -20.70 -14.67 -1.81
CA LYS A 32 -21.77 -14.65 -0.81
C LYS A 32 -22.68 -13.42 -0.95
N LEU A 33 -22.12 -12.25 -1.27
CA LEU A 33 -22.87 -11.01 -1.45
C LEU A 33 -23.69 -11.00 -2.73
N THR A 34 -23.24 -11.67 -3.78
CA THR A 34 -23.92 -11.76 -5.08
C THR A 34 -24.84 -12.98 -5.19
N SER A 35 -25.11 -13.69 -4.08
CA SER A 35 -25.95 -14.91 -4.05
C SER A 35 -25.47 -16.04 -4.97
N GLY A 36 -24.20 -15.99 -5.38
CA GLY A 36 -23.54 -17.01 -6.19
C GLY A 36 -22.90 -18.10 -5.29
N ASN A 37 -23.39 -19.32 -5.38
CA ASN A 37 -22.68 -20.47 -4.84
C ASN A 37 -21.50 -20.79 -5.77
N LEU A 38 -20.35 -20.19 -5.49
CA LEU A 38 -19.12 -20.49 -6.22
C LEU A 38 -18.57 -21.85 -5.75
N ASP A 39 -18.27 -22.72 -6.70
CA ASP A 39 -17.53 -23.95 -6.43
C ASP A 39 -16.06 -23.63 -6.13
N THR A 40 -15.39 -24.51 -5.37
CA THR A 40 -13.97 -24.34 -4.97
C THR A 40 -13.05 -24.14 -6.17
N ALA A 41 -13.32 -24.79 -7.29
CA ALA A 41 -12.57 -24.62 -8.52
C ALA A 41 -12.73 -23.21 -9.12
N GLN A 42 -13.94 -22.66 -9.11
CA GLN A 42 -14.23 -21.29 -9.57
C GLN A 42 -13.58 -20.23 -8.68
N VAL A 43 -13.58 -20.46 -7.36
CA VAL A 43 -12.90 -19.57 -6.40
C VAL A 43 -11.41 -19.50 -6.71
N GLY A 44 -10.75 -20.62 -6.99
CA GLY A 44 -9.34 -20.69 -7.35
C GLY A 44 -9.03 -19.88 -8.63
N VAL A 45 -9.83 -20.06 -9.68
CA VAL A 45 -9.65 -19.33 -10.96
C VAL A 45 -9.79 -17.81 -10.76
N TYR A 46 -10.84 -17.35 -10.11
CA TYR A 46 -11.03 -15.92 -9.86
C TYR A 46 -9.98 -15.34 -8.90
N ALA A 47 -9.55 -16.10 -7.90
CA ALA A 47 -8.50 -15.68 -7.01
C ALA A 47 -7.17 -15.48 -7.74
N ASP A 48 -6.84 -16.36 -8.68
CA ASP A 48 -5.64 -16.26 -9.51
C ASP A 48 -5.67 -15.03 -10.45
N GLU A 49 -6.84 -14.65 -10.95
CA GLU A 49 -7.00 -13.43 -11.75
C GLU A 49 -6.76 -12.15 -10.96
N ILE A 50 -7.18 -12.10 -9.70
CA ILE A 50 -7.11 -10.87 -8.89
C ILE A 50 -5.91 -10.81 -7.95
N HIS A 51 -5.16 -11.91 -7.74
CA HIS A 51 -4.06 -11.94 -6.76
C HIS A 51 -2.99 -10.88 -7.02
N PHE A 52 -2.69 -10.59 -8.28
CA PHE A 52 -1.77 -9.53 -8.65
C PHE A 52 -2.28 -8.15 -8.19
N LEU A 53 -3.57 -7.87 -8.40
CA LEU A 53 -4.19 -6.63 -7.96
C LEU A 53 -4.19 -6.52 -6.43
N VAL A 54 -4.55 -7.60 -5.74
CA VAL A 54 -4.54 -7.66 -4.27
C VAL A 54 -3.14 -7.34 -3.73
N ARG A 55 -2.10 -7.91 -4.32
CA ARG A 55 -0.71 -7.62 -3.95
C ARG A 55 -0.36 -6.14 -4.15
N LYS A 56 -0.73 -5.55 -5.28
CA LYS A 56 -0.47 -4.12 -5.55
C LYS A 56 -1.25 -3.20 -4.62
N MET A 57 -2.48 -3.56 -4.28
CA MET A 57 -3.29 -2.82 -3.29
C MET A 57 -2.71 -2.92 -1.88
N ALA A 58 -2.11 -4.05 -1.51
CA ALA A 58 -1.40 -4.18 -0.24
C ALA A 58 -0.23 -3.19 -0.15
N HIS A 59 0.68 -3.18 -1.14
CA HIS A 59 1.79 -2.22 -1.21
C HIS A 59 1.30 -0.77 -1.19
N PHE A 60 0.33 -0.43 -2.03
CA PHE A 60 -0.28 0.90 -2.03
C PHE A 60 -0.78 1.30 -0.64
N SER A 61 -1.45 0.39 0.08
CA SER A 61 -2.00 0.64 1.42
C SER A 61 -0.92 0.81 2.48
N GLU A 62 0.16 0.03 2.41
CA GLU A 62 1.32 0.16 3.30
C GLU A 62 1.98 1.53 3.14
N TYR A 63 2.20 1.96 1.90
CA TYR A 63 2.79 3.27 1.61
C TYR A 63 1.83 4.43 1.88
N LEU A 64 0.50 4.22 1.74
CA LEU A 64 -0.51 5.18 2.19
C LEU A 64 -0.40 5.42 3.69
N LEU A 65 -0.29 4.35 4.49
CA LEU A 65 -0.08 4.45 5.94
C LEU A 65 1.26 5.12 6.27
N LEU A 66 2.32 4.82 5.52
CA LEU A 66 3.62 5.48 5.70
C LEU A 66 3.50 6.99 5.46
N GLY A 67 2.88 7.41 4.34
CA GLY A 67 2.66 8.80 4.01
C GLY A 67 1.83 9.53 5.07
N LEU A 68 0.78 8.90 5.56
CA LEU A 68 -0.09 9.44 6.61
C LEU A 68 0.67 9.58 7.95
N THR A 69 1.35 8.54 8.40
CA THR A 69 2.06 8.53 9.69
C THR A 69 3.28 9.46 9.70
N LEU A 70 3.95 9.64 8.56
CA LEU A 70 5.06 10.58 8.44
C LEU A 70 4.58 12.03 8.37
N SER A 71 3.51 12.30 7.62
CA SER A 71 3.05 13.66 7.40
C SER A 71 2.28 14.24 8.60
N LEU A 72 1.64 13.41 9.44
CA LEU A 72 0.94 13.88 10.63
C LEU A 72 1.82 14.70 11.58
N PRO A 73 2.96 14.19 12.10
CA PRO A 73 3.84 14.97 12.96
C PRO A 73 4.39 16.20 12.25
N LEU A 74 4.81 16.10 10.99
CA LEU A 74 5.29 17.24 10.22
C LEU A 74 4.24 18.36 10.13
N TYR A 75 2.97 18.00 9.94
CA TYR A 75 1.85 18.92 9.91
C TYR A 75 1.66 19.61 11.28
N VAL A 76 1.76 18.87 12.38
CA VAL A 76 1.70 19.41 13.75
C VAL A 76 2.84 20.38 14.01
N TYR A 77 4.05 20.10 13.55
CA TYR A 77 5.20 20.99 13.60
C TYR A 77 5.15 22.18 12.59
N ARG A 78 3.96 22.46 12.05
CA ARG A 78 3.65 23.60 11.16
C ARG A 78 4.23 23.49 9.75
N LEU A 79 4.76 22.36 9.33
CA LEU A 79 5.09 22.14 7.94
C LEU A 79 3.79 21.91 7.16
N ARG A 80 3.40 22.84 6.30
CA ARG A 80 2.09 22.85 5.64
C ARG A 80 2.20 23.09 4.13
N GLY A 81 1.09 22.86 3.43
CA GLY A 81 0.98 23.17 2.00
C GLY A 81 1.97 22.40 1.15
N PHE A 82 2.61 23.09 0.24
CA PHE A 82 3.57 22.52 -0.72
C PHE A 82 4.77 21.86 -0.03
N TRP A 83 5.33 22.50 0.99
CA TRP A 83 6.52 22.02 1.69
C TRP A 83 6.29 20.69 2.44
N LEU A 84 5.08 20.47 2.96
CA LEU A 84 4.71 19.20 3.57
C LEU A 84 4.72 18.08 2.52
N VAL A 85 4.09 18.33 1.36
CA VAL A 85 4.02 17.34 0.28
C VAL A 85 5.42 17.05 -0.27
N LEU A 86 6.21 18.08 -0.46
CA LEU A 86 7.58 17.93 -0.98
C LEU A 86 8.45 17.12 -0.02
N ALA A 87 8.53 17.51 1.26
CA ALA A 87 9.39 16.86 2.23
C ALA A 87 8.96 15.40 2.51
N ALA A 88 7.67 15.18 2.82
CA ALA A 88 7.16 13.85 3.08
C ALA A 88 7.14 12.98 1.82
N GLY A 89 6.80 13.56 0.66
CA GLY A 89 6.77 12.85 -0.62
C GLY A 89 8.16 12.41 -1.08
N LEU A 90 9.16 13.28 -1.02
CA LEU A 90 10.55 12.90 -1.35
C LEU A 90 11.09 11.82 -0.42
N PHE A 91 10.78 11.91 0.86
CA PHE A 91 11.19 10.88 1.82
C PHE A 91 10.54 9.52 1.49
N CYS A 92 9.22 9.48 1.26
CA CYS A 92 8.51 8.26 0.92
C CYS A 92 8.96 7.68 -0.43
N ALA A 93 9.17 8.52 -1.45
CA ALA A 93 9.67 8.08 -2.75
C ALA A 93 11.10 7.53 -2.66
N GLY A 94 11.96 8.17 -1.87
CA GLY A 94 13.31 7.65 -1.59
C GLY A 94 13.26 6.31 -0.86
N PHE A 95 12.36 6.17 0.10
CA PHE A 95 12.16 4.91 0.82
C PHE A 95 11.62 3.81 -0.11
N ALA A 96 10.65 4.12 -1.00
CA ALA A 96 10.14 3.19 -2.00
C ALA A 96 11.25 2.73 -2.96
N GLY A 97 12.12 3.65 -3.40
CA GLY A 97 13.28 3.29 -4.22
C GLY A 97 14.28 2.40 -3.49
N LEU A 98 14.54 2.64 -2.22
CA LEU A 98 15.41 1.80 -1.39
C LEU A 98 14.79 0.42 -1.13
N ASP A 99 13.48 0.37 -0.93
CA ASP A 99 12.75 -0.87 -0.76
C ASP A 99 12.82 -1.74 -2.02
N GLU A 100 12.58 -1.15 -3.18
CA GLU A 100 12.72 -1.83 -4.47
C GLU A 100 14.16 -2.27 -4.76
N TYR A 101 15.14 -1.44 -4.40
CA TYR A 101 16.56 -1.83 -4.46
C TYR A 101 16.85 -3.02 -3.56
N HIS A 102 16.31 -3.05 -2.33
CA HIS A 102 16.45 -4.19 -1.43
C HIS A 102 15.82 -5.47 -2.02
N GLN A 103 14.67 -5.34 -2.68
CA GLN A 103 13.99 -6.46 -3.32
C GLN A 103 14.81 -7.12 -4.44
N MET A 104 15.79 -6.43 -5.03
CA MET A 104 16.72 -7.04 -6.01
C MET A 104 17.51 -8.22 -5.42
N PHE A 105 17.71 -8.23 -4.11
CA PHE A 105 18.46 -9.28 -3.40
C PHE A 105 17.56 -10.37 -2.81
N VAL A 106 16.25 -10.27 -2.99
CA VAL A 106 15.28 -11.24 -2.47
C VAL A 106 14.94 -12.26 -3.56
N ALA A 107 15.01 -13.53 -3.21
CA ALA A 107 14.80 -14.63 -4.15
C ALA A 107 13.41 -14.56 -4.84
N GLY A 108 13.41 -14.70 -6.16
CA GLY A 108 12.21 -14.72 -6.99
C GLY A 108 11.54 -13.35 -7.21
N ARG A 109 12.11 -12.24 -6.71
CA ARG A 109 11.61 -10.89 -6.97
C ARG A 109 12.35 -10.24 -8.13
N SER A 110 11.58 -9.55 -8.99
CA SER A 110 12.11 -8.73 -10.08
C SER A 110 11.75 -7.28 -9.81
N PRO A 111 12.72 -6.40 -9.60
CA PRO A 111 12.48 -4.99 -9.34
C PRO A 111 11.79 -4.33 -10.55
N ALA A 112 10.82 -3.48 -10.27
CA ALA A 112 10.07 -2.77 -11.29
C ALA A 112 9.82 -1.31 -10.89
N LEU A 113 10.28 -0.38 -11.70
CA LEU A 113 10.00 1.05 -11.48
C LEU A 113 8.50 1.35 -11.30
N ARG A 114 7.63 0.52 -11.88
CA ARG A 114 6.19 0.63 -11.69
C ARG A 114 5.78 0.45 -10.23
N ASP A 115 6.48 -0.37 -9.48
CA ASP A 115 6.19 -0.61 -8.06
C ASP A 115 6.55 0.62 -7.23
N VAL A 116 7.69 1.25 -7.49
CA VAL A 116 8.06 2.56 -6.90
C VAL A 116 6.99 3.63 -7.16
N VAL A 117 6.41 3.64 -8.37
CA VAL A 117 5.36 4.61 -8.72
C VAL A 117 4.07 4.33 -7.94
N ILE A 118 3.66 3.07 -7.80
CA ILE A 118 2.46 2.68 -7.04
C ILE A 118 2.63 3.03 -5.56
N ASP A 119 3.77 2.72 -4.98
CA ASP A 119 4.12 2.98 -3.59
C ASP A 119 4.18 4.50 -3.30
N THR A 120 4.81 5.25 -4.21
CA THR A 120 4.83 6.72 -4.14
C THR A 120 3.42 7.30 -4.24
N ALA A 121 2.57 6.79 -5.12
CA ALA A 121 1.18 7.22 -5.25
C ALA A 121 0.38 6.93 -3.97
N GLY A 122 0.59 5.78 -3.34
CA GLY A 122 0.02 5.45 -2.03
C GLY A 122 0.41 6.46 -0.98
N SER A 123 1.71 6.74 -0.84
CA SER A 123 2.21 7.70 0.16
C SER A 123 1.71 9.13 -0.09
N ILE A 124 1.67 9.59 -1.33
CA ILE A 124 1.11 10.91 -1.69
C ILE A 124 -0.36 10.97 -1.28
N THR A 125 -1.14 9.92 -1.50
CA THR A 125 -2.54 9.84 -1.06
C THR A 125 -2.64 9.99 0.46
N GLY A 126 -1.81 9.30 1.24
CA GLY A 126 -1.75 9.43 2.70
C GLY A 126 -1.39 10.84 3.17
N ILE A 127 -0.44 11.51 2.49
CA ILE A 127 -0.06 12.90 2.78
C ILE A 127 -1.23 13.85 2.52
N TYR A 128 -1.97 13.68 1.43
CA TYR A 128 -3.16 14.49 1.15
C TYR A 128 -4.28 14.24 2.15
N MET A 129 -4.47 13.00 2.62
CA MET A 129 -5.42 12.70 3.70
C MET A 129 -5.07 13.47 4.98
N THR A 130 -3.79 13.54 5.36
CA THR A 130 -3.33 14.37 6.49
C THR A 130 -3.70 15.84 6.30
N ARG A 131 -3.54 16.39 5.09
CA ARG A 131 -3.93 17.79 4.81
C ARG A 131 -5.43 18.02 4.97
N ILE A 132 -6.25 17.08 4.48
CA ILE A 132 -7.72 17.15 4.60
C ILE A 132 -8.13 17.08 6.08
N ILE A 133 -7.62 16.09 6.82
CA ILE A 133 -7.89 15.91 8.26
C ILE A 133 -7.47 17.17 9.03
N GLY A 134 -6.27 17.69 8.77
CA GLY A 134 -5.76 18.88 9.41
C GLY A 134 -6.55 20.16 9.05
N PHE A 135 -7.10 20.24 7.85
CA PHE A 135 -7.96 21.37 7.45
C PHE A 135 -9.32 21.31 8.16
N ILE A 136 -9.94 20.11 8.21
CA ILE A 136 -11.22 19.90 8.91
C ILE A 136 -11.04 20.15 10.41
N GLY A 137 -10.01 19.57 11.03
CA GLY A 137 -9.74 19.74 12.47
C GLY A 137 -9.54 21.20 12.88
N ARG A 138 -8.92 22.01 12.03
CA ARG A 138 -8.80 23.48 12.28
C ARG A 138 -10.13 24.21 12.27
N LYS A 139 -11.09 23.78 11.44
CA LYS A 139 -12.42 24.39 11.38
C LYS A 139 -13.33 23.97 12.55
N THR A 140 -13.03 22.84 13.19
CA THR A 140 -13.87 22.27 14.24
C THR A 140 -13.39 22.65 15.66
N ILE A 141 -12.11 23.03 15.80
CA ILE A 141 -11.50 23.30 17.11
C ILE A 141 -11.28 24.82 17.36
N PHE A 142 -11.39 25.64 16.33
CA PHE A 142 -11.30 27.10 16.36
C PHE A 142 -12.44 27.74 15.54
#